data_7f3ff2cc05482589a4306453e8e99650
#
_entry.id   7f3ff2cc05482589a4306453e8e99650
#
_cell.length_a   1.000
_cell.length_b   1.000
_cell.length_c   1.000
_cell.angle_alpha   90.00
_cell.angle_beta   90.00
_cell.angle_gamma   90.00
#
_symmetry.space_group_name_H-M   'P 1'
#
loop_
_entity.id
_entity.type
_entity.pdbx_description
1 polymer ?
#
loop_
_entity_poly.entity_id
_entity_poly.type
_entity_poly.pdbx_seq_one_letter_code
_entity_poly.pdbx_strand_id
1 'polypeptide(L)'
;MANACGVLGDGSKAVKVHHLIKAPENTPESVSFRESWDASKPVTVYKTPENLPDGTPCIAATVILRSKGCAWWWKSGCTFCGYFNDVRDDVTAEDMFSQWEFAKETTNQFEDCGMVKVYTSGTFFEDRENPPEWQDLVLRETAQMGLHLVVEAQAQMCTPEKISWVAERHPGCTVAIGLEAYDDRVLRFHVNKGFTTKQWHAAVQMLRDNNLRVKTYLLFKPPFMSEGDALVHTTSWLTNVAQYSDEVSVNPMNIQKNTIVDRLFRNKEYRPPWLWSLVEMILRSHDHLGDESCSCLLYTSDAADELLG
;
A
#
# COMPACT_ATOMS: atom_id res chain seq x y z
N MET A 1 4.42 -17.86 30.69
CA MET A 1 4.10 -16.85 29.66
C MET A 1 5.13 -15.75 29.80
N ALA A 2 6.25 -15.93 29.14
CA ALA A 2 7.44 -15.12 29.36
C ALA A 2 7.58 -14.08 28.26
N ASN A 3 7.58 -12.83 28.64
CA ASN A 3 8.32 -11.69 28.13
C ASN A 3 9.00 -11.83 26.75
N ALA A 4 8.23 -11.77 25.66
CA ALA A 4 8.77 -11.44 24.35
C ALA A 4 9.05 -9.91 24.18
N CYS A 5 8.86 -9.13 25.24
CA CYS A 5 9.04 -7.67 25.25
C CYS A 5 10.45 -7.20 25.63
N GLY A 6 11.41 -8.11 25.75
CA GLY A 6 12.71 -7.87 26.40
C GLY A 6 13.91 -7.59 25.51
N VAL A 7 13.76 -7.35 24.20
CA VAL A 7 14.93 -7.17 23.30
C VAL A 7 14.78 -5.93 22.39
N LEU A 8 14.02 -4.96 22.79
CA LEU A 8 14.07 -3.65 22.13
C LEU A 8 14.72 -2.67 23.11
N GLY A 9 16.04 -2.54 22.93
CA GLY A 9 16.84 -1.58 23.71
C GLY A 9 16.31 -0.16 23.65
N ASP A 10 16.73 0.62 24.58
CA ASP A 10 16.45 2.02 24.99
C ASP A 10 16.08 3.08 23.93
N GLY A 11 15.32 2.73 22.93
CA GLY A 11 14.57 3.71 22.15
C GLY A 11 15.35 4.62 21.19
N SER A 12 16.65 4.48 20.99
CA SER A 12 17.42 5.45 20.21
C SER A 12 17.84 5.02 18.79
N LYS A 13 17.58 3.77 18.37
CA LYS A 13 17.90 3.33 17.00
C LYS A 13 16.73 2.52 16.42
N ALA A 14 16.20 2.96 15.28
CA ALA A 14 15.30 2.15 14.48
C ALA A 14 15.97 0.81 14.18
N VAL A 15 15.30 -0.29 14.52
CA VAL A 15 15.75 -1.63 14.16
C VAL A 15 15.69 -1.70 12.63
N LYS A 16 16.82 -1.96 12.00
CA LYS A 16 16.85 -2.17 10.55
C LYS A 16 16.26 -3.54 10.26
N VAL A 17 14.98 -3.56 9.90
CA VAL A 17 14.22 -4.80 9.65
C VAL A 17 14.91 -5.67 8.59
N HIS A 18 15.48 -5.07 7.55
CA HIS A 18 16.22 -5.80 6.53
C HIS A 18 17.46 -6.56 7.06
N HIS A 19 18.00 -6.18 8.23
CA HIS A 19 19.08 -6.94 8.88
C HIS A 19 18.55 -8.13 9.69
N LEU A 20 17.27 -8.12 10.07
CA LEU A 20 16.63 -9.23 10.77
C LEU A 20 16.03 -10.24 9.78
N ILE A 21 15.69 -9.77 8.60
CA ILE A 21 15.38 -10.58 7.46
C ILE A 21 16.72 -10.83 6.78
N LYS A 22 17.25 -12.05 6.80
CA LYS A 22 18.24 -12.38 5.78
C LYS A 22 17.58 -11.99 4.47
N ALA A 23 18.15 -10.97 3.79
CA ALA A 23 17.88 -10.77 2.37
C ALA A 23 17.88 -12.17 1.77
N PRO A 24 16.92 -12.57 0.94
CA PRO A 24 16.99 -13.86 0.29
C PRO A 24 18.42 -13.95 -0.19
N GLU A 25 19.19 -14.88 0.42
CA GLU A 25 20.56 -15.10 -0.01
C GLU A 25 20.40 -15.14 -1.51
N ASN A 26 21.21 -14.36 -2.26
CA ASN A 26 21.20 -14.42 -3.70
C ASN A 26 21.48 -15.88 -4.08
N THR A 27 20.48 -16.73 -3.86
CA THR A 27 20.52 -18.08 -4.33
C THR A 27 20.53 -17.97 -5.83
N PRO A 28 21.31 -18.79 -6.55
CA PRO A 28 21.30 -18.79 -8.01
C PRO A 28 19.89 -18.83 -8.60
N GLU A 29 18.95 -19.46 -7.89
CA GLU A 29 17.54 -19.56 -8.28
C GLU A 29 16.76 -18.26 -8.10
N SER A 30 16.99 -17.50 -7.02
CA SER A 30 16.33 -16.21 -6.82
C SER A 30 16.89 -15.13 -7.75
N VAL A 31 18.20 -15.19 -8.05
CA VAL A 31 18.85 -14.31 -9.02
C VAL A 31 18.37 -14.65 -10.44
N SER A 32 18.34 -15.92 -10.83
CA SER A 32 17.90 -16.35 -12.15
C SER A 32 16.42 -16.04 -12.39
N PHE A 33 15.57 -16.15 -11.38
CA PHE A 33 14.15 -15.80 -11.48
C PHE A 33 13.97 -14.29 -11.74
N ARG A 34 14.72 -13.42 -11.03
CA ARG A 34 14.67 -11.97 -11.25
C ARG A 34 15.30 -11.55 -12.58
N GLU A 35 16.38 -12.19 -13.01
CA GLU A 35 17.04 -11.95 -14.29
C GLU A 35 16.14 -12.34 -15.49
N SER A 36 15.21 -13.28 -15.30
CA SER A 36 14.27 -13.69 -16.35
C SER A 36 13.12 -12.69 -16.57
N TRP A 37 12.96 -11.68 -15.68
CA TRP A 37 11.89 -10.71 -15.83
C TRP A 37 12.19 -9.67 -16.87
N ASP A 38 11.23 -9.44 -17.74
CA ASP A 38 11.24 -8.33 -18.68
C ASP A 38 10.93 -7.03 -17.89
N ALA A 39 11.95 -6.22 -17.65
CA ALA A 39 11.80 -4.96 -16.91
C ALA A 39 10.94 -3.94 -17.67
N SER A 40 10.80 -4.09 -18.99
CA SER A 40 9.96 -3.21 -19.82
C SER A 40 8.46 -3.52 -19.72
N LYS A 41 8.07 -4.58 -18.99
CA LYS A 41 6.67 -4.97 -18.80
C LYS A 41 6.25 -4.85 -17.34
N PRO A 42 5.01 -4.42 -17.06
CA PRO A 42 4.47 -4.41 -15.69
C PRO A 42 4.44 -5.83 -15.11
N VAL A 43 4.33 -5.93 -13.79
CA VAL A 43 4.07 -7.21 -13.11
C VAL A 43 2.75 -7.78 -13.61
N THR A 44 1.70 -6.92 -13.62
CA THR A 44 0.38 -7.29 -14.13
C THR A 44 -0.45 -6.05 -14.43
N VAL A 45 -1.43 -6.21 -15.32
CA VAL A 45 -2.52 -5.27 -15.53
C VAL A 45 -3.81 -6.09 -15.53
N TYR A 46 -4.73 -5.78 -14.64
CA TYR A 46 -6.01 -6.49 -14.54
C TYR A 46 -7.15 -5.54 -14.22
N LYS A 47 -8.38 -5.99 -14.47
CA LYS A 47 -9.59 -5.20 -14.23
C LYS A 47 -10.35 -5.67 -13.01
N THR A 48 -10.92 -4.72 -12.26
CA THR A 48 -11.82 -4.97 -11.13
C THR A 48 -13.04 -4.08 -11.20
N PRO A 49 -14.24 -4.56 -10.80
CA PRO A 49 -15.40 -3.69 -10.59
C PRO A 49 -15.11 -2.73 -9.44
N GLU A 50 -15.41 -1.44 -9.64
CA GLU A 50 -15.21 -0.38 -8.65
C GLU A 50 -16.33 0.66 -8.77
N ASN A 51 -16.29 1.66 -7.89
CA ASN A 51 -17.12 2.85 -8.01
C ASN A 51 -16.23 4.09 -8.12
N LEU A 52 -16.62 5.01 -8.99
CA LEU A 52 -16.03 6.35 -9.03
C LEU A 52 -16.33 7.12 -7.73
N PRO A 53 -15.63 8.22 -7.47
CA PRO A 53 -15.85 9.05 -6.28
C PRO A 53 -17.30 9.55 -6.08
N ASP A 54 -18.07 9.63 -7.13
CA ASP A 54 -19.49 10.02 -7.11
C ASP A 54 -20.44 8.84 -6.92
N GLY A 55 -19.92 7.63 -6.74
CA GLY A 55 -20.67 6.39 -6.59
C GLY A 55 -21.04 5.70 -7.91
N THR A 56 -20.68 6.26 -9.06
CA THR A 56 -20.98 5.64 -10.36
C THR A 56 -20.15 4.34 -10.52
N PRO A 57 -20.80 3.20 -10.82
CA PRO A 57 -20.08 1.95 -11.08
C PRO A 57 -19.17 2.07 -12.30
N CYS A 58 -17.95 1.53 -12.21
CA CYS A 58 -17.00 1.51 -13.30
C CYS A 58 -16.11 0.26 -13.22
N ILE A 59 -15.31 0.07 -14.27
CA ILE A 59 -14.17 -0.85 -14.24
C ILE A 59 -12.92 -0.05 -13.88
N ALA A 60 -12.15 -0.53 -12.92
CA ALA A 60 -10.81 -0.03 -12.64
C ALA A 60 -9.76 -0.92 -13.29
N ALA A 61 -8.82 -0.33 -14.00
CA ALA A 61 -7.58 -0.97 -14.40
C ALA A 61 -6.56 -0.87 -13.27
N THR A 62 -6.16 -1.99 -12.70
CA THR A 62 -5.09 -2.04 -11.71
C THR A 62 -3.78 -2.39 -12.41
N VAL A 63 -2.83 -1.48 -12.33
CA VAL A 63 -1.50 -1.56 -12.94
C VAL A 63 -0.48 -1.73 -11.83
N ILE A 64 0.19 -2.88 -11.78
CA ILE A 64 1.30 -3.12 -10.85
C ILE A 64 2.60 -3.09 -11.63
N LEU A 65 3.45 -2.12 -11.31
CA LEU A 65 4.69 -1.86 -12.03
C LEU A 65 5.89 -2.48 -11.34
N ARG A 66 6.89 -2.80 -12.12
CA ARG A 66 8.23 -3.13 -11.64
C ARG A 66 9.00 -1.83 -11.43
N SER A 67 9.55 -1.64 -10.23
CA SER A 67 10.29 -0.43 -9.89
C SER A 67 11.58 -0.74 -9.15
N LYS A 68 12.35 0.30 -8.84
CA LYS A 68 13.55 0.20 -7.97
C LYS A 68 13.22 -0.06 -6.52
N GLY A 69 11.94 -0.03 -6.17
CA GLY A 69 11.44 -0.35 -4.85
C GLY A 69 11.53 0.79 -3.83
N CYS A 70 10.86 0.54 -2.73
CA CYS A 70 10.61 1.49 -1.65
C CYS A 70 11.90 2.00 -0.99
N ALA A 71 12.09 3.32 -0.92
CA ALA A 71 13.22 3.94 -0.22
C ALA A 71 13.27 3.56 1.27
N TRP A 72 12.12 3.36 1.91
CA TRP A 72 12.06 2.89 3.30
C TRP A 72 12.56 1.47 3.45
N TRP A 73 12.26 0.58 2.51
CA TRP A 73 12.80 -0.77 2.51
C TRP A 73 14.33 -0.76 2.51
N TRP A 74 14.94 0.00 1.62
CA TRP A 74 16.41 0.11 1.53
C TRP A 74 17.04 0.68 2.80
N LYS A 75 16.28 1.43 3.60
CA LYS A 75 16.75 2.02 4.86
C LYS A 75 16.47 1.15 6.06
N SER A 76 15.29 0.56 6.18
CA SER A 76 14.85 -0.20 7.36
C SER A 76 13.79 -1.27 7.02
N GLY A 77 12.72 -0.92 6.32
CA GLY A 77 11.63 -1.78 5.87
C GLY A 77 10.53 -2.00 6.90
N CYS A 78 9.31 -2.26 6.41
CA CYS A 78 8.18 -2.67 7.22
C CYS A 78 8.25 -4.16 7.53
N THR A 79 7.76 -4.59 8.70
CA THR A 79 7.85 -5.97 9.19
C THR A 79 7.10 -7.00 8.35
N PHE A 80 6.10 -6.55 7.60
CA PHE A 80 5.17 -7.39 6.85
C PHE A 80 5.30 -7.27 5.33
N CYS A 81 5.90 -6.19 4.85
CA CYS A 81 5.91 -5.86 3.42
C CYS A 81 6.90 -6.74 2.66
N GLY A 82 6.41 -7.53 1.72
CA GLY A 82 7.19 -8.41 0.85
C GLY A 82 7.36 -7.90 -0.58
N TYR A 83 6.92 -6.69 -0.91
CA TYR A 83 7.05 -6.14 -2.26
C TYR A 83 8.50 -6.02 -2.74
N PHE A 84 9.46 -5.97 -1.82
CA PHE A 84 10.88 -6.02 -2.15
C PHE A 84 11.31 -7.31 -2.88
N ASN A 85 10.51 -8.38 -2.80
CA ASN A 85 10.80 -9.61 -3.56
C ASN A 85 10.70 -9.38 -5.07
N ASP A 86 9.91 -8.39 -5.49
CA ASP A 86 9.59 -8.10 -6.88
C ASP A 86 10.31 -6.85 -7.43
N VAL A 87 11.25 -6.26 -6.69
CA VAL A 87 11.99 -5.08 -7.12
C VAL A 87 13.33 -5.42 -7.74
N ARG A 88 13.78 -4.54 -8.64
CA ARG A 88 15.12 -4.56 -9.23
C ARG A 88 15.68 -3.15 -9.22
N ASP A 89 16.93 -3.00 -8.81
CA ASP A 89 17.62 -1.71 -8.77
C ASP A 89 18.09 -1.20 -10.13
N ASP A 90 18.11 -2.07 -11.14
CA ASP A 90 18.50 -1.80 -12.52
C ASP A 90 17.33 -1.38 -13.43
N VAL A 91 16.10 -1.29 -12.95
CA VAL A 91 14.96 -0.76 -13.72
C VAL A 91 15.26 0.68 -14.16
N THR A 92 15.22 0.93 -15.45
CA THR A 92 15.54 2.24 -16.06
C THR A 92 14.29 3.12 -16.22
N ALA A 93 14.50 4.40 -16.57
CA ALA A 93 13.39 5.27 -16.95
C ALA A 93 12.67 4.75 -18.21
N GLU A 94 13.41 4.27 -19.20
CA GLU A 94 12.87 3.70 -20.42
C GLU A 94 11.99 2.48 -20.14
N ASP A 95 12.37 1.65 -19.17
CA ASP A 95 11.53 0.52 -18.73
C ASP A 95 10.21 1.01 -18.15
N MET A 96 10.23 2.04 -17.31
CA MET A 96 9.03 2.62 -16.72
C MET A 96 8.08 3.21 -17.79
N PHE A 97 8.62 3.90 -18.79
CA PHE A 97 7.84 4.38 -19.93
C PHE A 97 7.23 3.21 -20.72
N SER A 98 8.00 2.17 -21.01
CA SER A 98 7.53 0.98 -21.73
C SER A 98 6.44 0.24 -20.97
N GLN A 99 6.58 0.09 -19.66
CA GLN A 99 5.55 -0.49 -18.79
C GLN A 99 4.25 0.32 -18.82
N TRP A 100 4.36 1.66 -18.84
CA TRP A 100 3.18 2.52 -18.91
C TRP A 100 2.47 2.44 -20.26
N GLU A 101 3.21 2.42 -21.38
CA GLU A 101 2.62 2.21 -22.71
C GLU A 101 1.85 0.88 -22.76
N PHE A 102 2.46 -0.21 -22.30
CA PHE A 102 1.80 -1.51 -22.21
C PHE A 102 0.51 -1.45 -21.36
N ALA A 103 0.58 -0.77 -20.22
CA ALA A 103 -0.56 -0.63 -19.32
C ALA A 103 -1.71 0.16 -19.98
N LYS A 104 -1.41 1.25 -20.71
CA LYS A 104 -2.41 2.03 -21.46
C LYS A 104 -3.07 1.19 -22.55
N GLU A 105 -2.29 0.49 -23.36
CA GLU A 105 -2.82 -0.37 -24.42
C GLU A 105 -3.77 -1.43 -23.85
N THR A 106 -3.41 -2.02 -22.70
CA THR A 106 -4.25 -3.02 -22.03
C THR A 106 -5.51 -2.37 -21.44
N THR A 107 -5.38 -1.22 -20.79
CA THR A 107 -6.50 -0.48 -20.18
C THR A 107 -7.52 -0.07 -21.24
N ASN A 108 -7.08 0.36 -22.41
CA ASN A 108 -7.96 0.74 -23.52
C ASN A 108 -8.81 -0.42 -24.06
N GLN A 109 -8.48 -1.67 -23.72
CA GLN A 109 -9.28 -2.85 -24.07
C GLN A 109 -10.37 -3.16 -23.04
N PHE A 110 -10.39 -2.47 -21.89
CA PHE A 110 -11.38 -2.69 -20.85
C PHE A 110 -12.61 -1.83 -21.14
N GLU A 111 -13.73 -2.46 -21.43
CA GLU A 111 -15.03 -1.78 -21.55
C GLU A 111 -15.40 -1.11 -20.22
N ASP A 112 -16.04 0.05 -20.28
CA ASP A 112 -16.47 0.83 -19.11
C ASP A 112 -15.35 1.19 -18.12
N CYS A 113 -14.09 1.26 -18.59
CA CYS A 113 -12.98 1.68 -17.75
C CYS A 113 -13.13 3.15 -17.37
N GLY A 114 -13.35 3.42 -16.08
CA GLY A 114 -13.49 4.77 -15.52
C GLY A 114 -12.36 5.13 -14.55
N MET A 115 -11.51 4.16 -14.17
CA MET A 115 -10.47 4.34 -13.16
C MET A 115 -9.20 3.61 -13.53
N VAL A 116 -8.05 4.19 -13.19
CA VAL A 116 -6.74 3.52 -13.23
C VAL A 116 -6.09 3.62 -11.83
N LYS A 117 -5.64 2.48 -11.32
CA LYS A 117 -4.87 2.38 -10.09
C LYS A 117 -3.43 2.04 -10.45
N VAL A 118 -2.49 2.93 -10.14
CA VAL A 118 -1.06 2.73 -10.46
C VAL A 118 -0.30 2.45 -9.18
N TYR A 119 0.20 1.22 -9.08
CA TYR A 119 0.92 0.71 -7.93
C TYR A 119 2.37 0.41 -8.29
N THR A 120 3.26 0.86 -7.42
CA THR A 120 4.68 0.51 -7.44
C THR A 120 5.03 -0.23 -6.14
N SER A 121 6.28 -0.61 -5.95
CA SER A 121 6.66 -1.28 -4.71
C SER A 121 6.83 -0.35 -3.52
N GLY A 122 6.71 0.97 -3.71
CA GLY A 122 6.98 1.97 -2.67
C GLY A 122 6.02 3.14 -2.67
N THR A 123 6.31 4.16 -3.43
CA THR A 123 5.51 5.38 -3.47
C THR A 123 5.63 6.08 -4.82
N PHE A 124 4.50 6.47 -5.38
CA PHE A 124 4.45 7.18 -6.66
C PHE A 124 5.28 8.47 -6.66
N PHE A 125 5.42 9.14 -5.51
CA PHE A 125 6.08 10.44 -5.37
C PHE A 125 7.59 10.38 -5.13
N GLU A 126 8.18 9.20 -5.05
CA GLU A 126 9.63 9.03 -4.85
C GLU A 126 10.37 9.09 -6.19
N ASP A 127 11.11 10.18 -6.43
CA ASP A 127 11.79 10.43 -7.70
C ASP A 127 12.88 9.39 -8.05
N ARG A 128 13.44 8.73 -7.04
CA ARG A 128 14.38 7.62 -7.25
C ARG A 128 13.69 6.36 -7.77
N GLU A 129 12.48 6.08 -7.28
CA GLU A 129 11.66 4.94 -7.68
C GLU A 129 10.99 5.20 -9.02
N ASN A 130 10.40 6.37 -9.16
CA ASN A 130 9.59 6.77 -10.31
C ASN A 130 10.13 8.10 -10.87
N PRO A 131 10.75 8.12 -12.06
CA PRO A 131 11.28 9.35 -12.65
C PRO A 131 10.22 10.46 -12.74
N PRO A 132 10.55 11.73 -12.42
CA PRO A 132 9.59 12.83 -12.44
C PRO A 132 8.86 13.00 -13.77
N GLU A 133 9.56 12.78 -14.89
CA GLU A 133 9.00 12.87 -16.24
C GLU A 133 7.97 11.77 -16.49
N TRP A 134 8.20 10.59 -15.93
CA TRP A 134 7.25 9.49 -15.97
C TRP A 134 6.03 9.76 -15.09
N GLN A 135 6.22 10.29 -13.87
CA GLN A 135 5.11 10.71 -13.01
C GLN A 135 4.24 11.77 -13.72
N ASP A 136 4.86 12.77 -14.37
CA ASP A 136 4.18 13.81 -15.14
C ASP A 136 3.35 13.20 -16.28
N LEU A 137 3.92 12.27 -17.02
CA LEU A 137 3.25 11.58 -18.13
C LEU A 137 2.00 10.84 -17.62
N VAL A 138 2.14 10.00 -16.58
CA VAL A 138 1.02 9.22 -16.01
C VAL A 138 -0.11 10.14 -15.58
N LEU A 139 0.19 11.20 -14.84
CA LEU A 139 -0.81 12.17 -14.36
C LEU A 139 -1.55 12.83 -15.53
N ARG A 140 -0.83 13.34 -16.52
CA ARG A 140 -1.43 14.05 -17.67
C ARG A 140 -2.24 13.12 -18.56
N GLU A 141 -1.70 11.96 -18.90
CA GLU A 141 -2.37 11.04 -19.81
C GLU A 141 -3.65 10.46 -19.20
N THR A 142 -3.63 10.07 -17.92
CA THR A 142 -4.85 9.60 -17.24
C THR A 142 -5.91 10.70 -17.15
N ALA A 143 -5.52 11.95 -16.91
CA ALA A 143 -6.43 13.08 -16.94
C ALA A 143 -7.01 13.33 -18.36
N GLN A 144 -6.18 13.24 -19.41
CA GLN A 144 -6.62 13.39 -20.80
C GLN A 144 -7.56 12.26 -21.25
N MET A 145 -7.35 11.04 -20.71
CA MET A 145 -8.24 9.91 -20.95
C MET A 145 -9.57 10.04 -20.19
N GLY A 146 -9.73 11.03 -19.31
CA GLY A 146 -10.90 11.21 -18.46
C GLY A 146 -11.05 10.13 -17.38
N LEU A 147 -9.97 9.45 -17.02
CA LEU A 147 -9.96 8.38 -16.03
C LEU A 147 -9.67 8.92 -14.63
N HIS A 148 -10.35 8.42 -13.63
CA HIS A 148 -10.00 8.69 -12.24
C HIS A 148 -8.70 7.94 -11.89
N LEU A 149 -7.71 8.66 -11.38
CA LEU A 149 -6.41 8.09 -11.02
C LEU A 149 -6.32 7.83 -9.52
N VAL A 150 -5.81 6.65 -9.17
CA VAL A 150 -5.40 6.30 -7.80
C VAL A 150 -3.92 5.98 -7.80
N VAL A 151 -3.15 6.66 -6.94
CA VAL A 151 -1.72 6.40 -6.73
C VAL A 151 -1.41 6.18 -5.26
N GLU A 152 -0.35 5.44 -4.96
CA GLU A 152 0.09 5.22 -3.58
C GLU A 152 1.21 6.18 -3.18
N ALA A 153 1.15 6.67 -1.96
CA ALA A 153 2.18 7.54 -1.40
C ALA A 153 2.51 7.20 0.06
N GLN A 154 3.75 7.47 0.43
CA GLN A 154 4.14 7.55 1.82
C GLN A 154 3.92 8.99 2.31
N ALA A 155 3.38 9.15 3.52
CA ALA A 155 3.01 10.46 4.06
C ALA A 155 4.15 11.49 4.03
N GLN A 156 5.40 11.07 4.29
CA GLN A 156 6.56 11.97 4.28
C GLN A 156 6.96 12.43 2.87
N MET A 157 6.43 11.81 1.80
CA MET A 157 6.67 12.23 0.42
C MET A 157 5.61 13.22 -0.10
N CYS A 158 4.57 13.46 0.69
CA CYS A 158 3.55 14.46 0.41
C CYS A 158 4.09 15.86 0.83
N THR A 159 4.92 16.48 0.00
CA THR A 159 5.37 17.85 0.23
C THR A 159 4.43 18.87 -0.43
N PRO A 160 4.39 20.13 0.03
CA PRO A 160 3.54 21.16 -0.58
C PRO A 160 3.75 21.28 -2.08
N GLU A 161 5.00 21.26 -2.53
CA GLU A 161 5.38 21.40 -3.94
C GLU A 161 4.89 20.19 -4.76
N LYS A 162 5.08 18.96 -4.22
CA LYS A 162 4.66 17.74 -4.91
C LYS A 162 3.13 17.67 -5.02
N ILE A 163 2.41 18.00 -3.96
CA ILE A 163 0.95 17.93 -3.93
C ILE A 163 0.31 18.98 -4.84
N SER A 164 0.80 20.23 -4.82
CA SER A 164 0.36 21.28 -5.76
C SER A 164 0.61 20.86 -7.21
N TRP A 165 1.81 20.32 -7.48
CA TRP A 165 2.19 19.83 -8.80
C TRP A 165 1.27 18.68 -9.30
N VAL A 166 0.84 17.76 -8.41
CA VAL A 166 -0.11 16.70 -8.75
C VAL A 166 -1.49 17.26 -9.03
N ALA A 167 -1.99 18.16 -8.17
CA ALA A 167 -3.32 18.76 -8.30
C ALA A 167 -3.49 19.56 -9.62
N GLU A 168 -2.42 20.22 -10.08
CA GLU A 168 -2.42 20.91 -11.36
C GLU A 168 -2.54 19.96 -12.57
N ARG A 169 -2.01 18.75 -12.47
CA ARG A 169 -1.93 17.78 -13.58
C ARG A 169 -3.10 16.82 -13.63
N HIS A 170 -3.58 16.42 -12.47
CA HIS A 170 -4.71 15.53 -12.35
C HIS A 170 -5.61 15.97 -11.17
N PRO A 171 -6.46 16.99 -11.37
CA PRO A 171 -7.37 17.45 -10.34
C PRO A 171 -8.28 16.33 -9.82
N GLY A 172 -8.39 16.21 -8.51
CA GLY A 172 -9.28 15.24 -7.87
C GLY A 172 -8.78 13.79 -7.88
N CYS A 173 -7.53 13.52 -8.28
CA CYS A 173 -7.00 12.16 -8.14
C CYS A 173 -6.99 11.71 -6.67
N THR A 174 -7.03 10.40 -6.46
CA THR A 174 -6.95 9.81 -5.13
C THR A 174 -5.51 9.45 -4.80
N VAL A 175 -5.02 9.94 -3.67
CA VAL A 175 -3.73 9.53 -3.10
C VAL A 175 -3.98 8.56 -1.95
N ALA A 176 -3.55 7.32 -2.12
CA ALA A 176 -3.69 6.26 -1.15
C ALA A 176 -2.46 6.21 -0.23
N ILE A 177 -2.65 6.28 1.08
CA ILE A 177 -1.58 6.27 2.07
C ILE A 177 -1.72 5.04 2.97
N GLY A 178 -0.69 4.19 2.95
CA GLY A 178 -0.59 3.05 3.85
C GLY A 178 -0.26 3.51 5.28
N LEU A 179 -1.26 3.89 6.06
CA LEU A 179 -1.07 4.24 7.47
C LEU A 179 -0.81 2.99 8.31
N GLU A 180 -1.52 1.90 8.04
CA GLU A 180 -1.46 0.58 8.68
C GLU A 180 -2.08 0.54 10.09
N ALA A 181 -1.80 1.53 10.95
CA ALA A 181 -2.33 1.63 12.31
C ALA A 181 -2.46 3.10 12.73
N TYR A 182 -3.52 3.45 13.43
CA TYR A 182 -3.67 4.79 14.00
C TYR A 182 -3.16 4.81 15.45
N ASP A 183 -1.93 4.34 15.63
CA ASP A 183 -1.20 4.29 16.90
C ASP A 183 0.32 4.27 16.63
N ASP A 184 1.04 5.30 17.07
CA ASP A 184 2.47 5.45 16.82
C ASP A 184 3.32 4.34 17.48
N ARG A 185 2.85 3.71 18.56
CA ARG A 185 3.54 2.57 19.18
C ARG A 185 3.43 1.35 18.28
N VAL A 186 2.24 1.09 17.73
CA VAL A 186 2.01 0.01 16.77
C VAL A 186 2.78 0.28 15.48
N LEU A 187 2.73 1.50 14.95
CA LEU A 187 3.52 1.89 13.78
C LEU A 187 5.01 1.62 13.98
N ARG A 188 5.55 1.99 15.13
CA ARG A 188 6.98 1.84 15.43
C ARG A 188 7.39 0.40 15.73
N PHE A 189 6.66 -0.30 16.61
CA PHE A 189 7.12 -1.55 17.20
C PHE A 189 6.53 -2.81 16.55
N HIS A 190 5.38 -2.70 15.90
CA HIS A 190 4.72 -3.81 15.20
C HIS A 190 4.98 -3.75 13.71
N VAL A 191 4.79 -2.57 13.10
CA VAL A 191 4.87 -2.36 11.66
C VAL A 191 6.27 -1.94 11.21
N ASN A 192 7.01 -1.22 12.04
CA ASN A 192 8.25 -0.50 11.69
C ASN A 192 8.01 0.47 10.52
N LYS A 193 6.97 1.30 10.64
CA LYS A 193 6.61 2.28 9.61
C LYS A 193 7.60 3.43 9.55
N GLY A 194 7.82 3.99 8.36
CA GLY A 194 8.76 5.09 8.12
C GLY A 194 8.24 6.47 8.52
N PHE A 195 7.01 6.58 9.00
CA PHE A 195 6.39 7.84 9.40
C PHE A 195 5.40 7.64 10.56
N THR A 196 4.94 8.73 11.16
CA THR A 196 4.04 8.78 12.31
C THR A 196 2.62 9.19 11.93
N THR A 197 1.66 9.02 12.85
CA THR A 197 0.29 9.55 12.71
C THR A 197 0.27 11.05 12.48
N LYS A 198 1.17 11.81 13.14
CA LYS A 198 1.30 13.26 12.92
C LYS A 198 1.69 13.60 11.48
N GLN A 199 2.61 12.85 10.89
CA GLN A 199 3.00 13.06 9.49
C GLN A 199 1.88 12.67 8.53
N TRP A 200 1.14 11.61 8.85
CA TRP A 200 -0.06 11.23 8.09
C TRP A 200 -1.11 12.34 8.12
N HIS A 201 -1.43 12.91 9.29
CA HIS A 201 -2.36 14.03 9.39
C HIS A 201 -1.93 15.23 8.55
N ALA A 202 -0.64 15.58 8.60
CA ALA A 202 -0.12 16.68 7.80
C ALA A 202 -0.28 16.43 6.29
N ALA A 203 0.00 15.19 5.84
CA ALA A 203 -0.18 14.80 4.44
C ALA A 203 -1.66 14.85 4.02
N VAL A 204 -2.56 14.30 4.83
CA VAL A 204 -4.01 14.31 4.58
C VAL A 204 -4.54 15.74 4.47
N GLN A 205 -4.18 16.61 5.41
CA GLN A 205 -4.60 18.01 5.37
C GLN A 205 -4.14 18.69 4.08
N MET A 206 -2.88 18.49 3.72
CA MET A 206 -2.31 19.06 2.49
C MET A 206 -3.00 18.56 1.23
N LEU A 207 -3.33 17.27 1.15
CA LEU A 207 -4.08 16.69 0.03
C LEU A 207 -5.47 17.33 -0.09
N ARG A 208 -6.18 17.44 1.02
CA ARG A 208 -7.52 18.05 1.05
C ARG A 208 -7.51 19.54 0.70
N ASP A 209 -6.52 20.30 1.19
CA ASP A 209 -6.35 21.72 0.86
C ASP A 209 -6.09 21.95 -0.64
N ASN A 210 -5.60 20.93 -1.34
CA ASN A 210 -5.40 20.94 -2.79
C ASN A 210 -6.50 20.20 -3.58
N ASN A 211 -7.64 19.90 -2.95
CA ASN A 211 -8.79 19.20 -3.56
C ASN A 211 -8.43 17.82 -4.15
N LEU A 212 -7.42 17.16 -3.59
CA LEU A 212 -7.11 15.77 -3.87
C LEU A 212 -7.84 14.85 -2.88
N ARG A 213 -8.22 13.66 -3.34
CA ARG A 213 -8.90 12.70 -2.49
C ARG A 213 -7.91 11.86 -1.70
N VAL A 214 -8.32 11.44 -0.53
CA VAL A 214 -7.51 10.64 0.39
C VAL A 214 -8.11 9.25 0.55
N LYS A 215 -7.32 8.23 0.21
CA LYS A 215 -7.57 6.85 0.60
C LYS A 215 -6.57 6.43 1.66
N THR A 216 -7.03 5.82 2.76
CA THR A 216 -6.13 5.33 3.81
C THR A 216 -6.23 3.83 3.96
N TYR A 217 -5.07 3.15 3.94
CA TYR A 217 -4.99 1.73 4.24
C TYR A 217 -4.71 1.51 5.73
N LEU A 218 -5.45 0.60 6.33
CA LEU A 218 -5.22 0.07 7.68
C LEU A 218 -4.97 -1.44 7.59
N LEU A 219 -4.15 -1.97 8.49
CA LEU A 219 -3.98 -3.40 8.65
C LEU A 219 -4.88 -3.94 9.76
N PHE A 220 -5.59 -5.01 9.48
CA PHE A 220 -6.21 -5.81 10.52
C PHE A 220 -5.21 -6.84 11.03
N LYS A 221 -4.93 -6.78 12.34
CA LYS A 221 -4.01 -7.67 13.03
C LYS A 221 -2.55 -7.56 12.57
N PRO A 222 -1.89 -6.38 12.72
CA PRO A 222 -0.46 -6.27 12.57
C PRO A 222 0.30 -7.35 13.37
N PRO A 223 1.57 -7.68 13.02
CA PRO A 223 2.35 -8.65 13.78
C PRO A 223 2.42 -8.28 15.27
N PHE A 224 2.59 -9.27 16.14
CA PHE A 224 2.64 -9.16 17.60
C PHE A 224 1.34 -8.68 18.26
N MET A 225 0.23 -8.71 17.54
CA MET A 225 -1.09 -8.36 18.07
C MET A 225 -1.98 -9.61 18.20
N SER A 226 -2.69 -9.74 19.32
CA SER A 226 -3.69 -10.78 19.48
C SER A 226 -4.92 -10.52 18.60
N GLU A 227 -5.74 -11.53 18.36
CA GLU A 227 -6.98 -11.39 17.59
C GLU A 227 -7.96 -10.42 18.25
N GLY A 228 -8.09 -10.51 19.59
CA GLY A 228 -8.96 -9.64 20.37
C GLY A 228 -8.50 -8.18 20.36
N ASP A 229 -7.19 -7.94 20.53
CA ASP A 229 -6.62 -6.58 20.46
C ASP A 229 -6.79 -6.01 19.04
N ALA A 230 -6.58 -6.83 18.01
CA ALA A 230 -6.77 -6.43 16.63
C ALA A 230 -8.19 -5.94 16.37
N LEU A 231 -9.19 -6.69 16.86
CA LEU A 231 -10.59 -6.32 16.72
C LEU A 231 -10.91 -4.99 17.38
N VAL A 232 -10.47 -4.79 18.64
CA VAL A 232 -10.71 -3.56 19.39
C VAL A 232 -9.99 -2.36 18.77
N HIS A 233 -8.70 -2.52 18.50
CA HIS A 233 -7.88 -1.42 17.97
C HIS A 233 -8.24 -1.03 16.55
N THR A 234 -8.42 -1.99 15.64
CA THR A 234 -8.72 -1.67 14.24
C THR A 234 -10.10 -1.02 14.10
N THR A 235 -11.12 -1.45 14.86
CA THR A 235 -12.41 -0.77 14.90
C THR A 235 -12.25 0.69 15.32
N SER A 236 -11.49 0.96 16.38
CA SER A 236 -11.20 2.33 16.85
C SER A 236 -10.41 3.13 15.82
N TRP A 237 -9.39 2.54 15.19
CA TRP A 237 -8.58 3.22 14.15
C TRP A 237 -9.44 3.59 12.95
N LEU A 238 -10.28 2.68 12.48
CA LEU A 238 -11.19 2.90 11.36
C LEU A 238 -12.10 4.10 11.62
N THR A 239 -12.76 4.14 12.79
CA THR A 239 -13.64 5.25 13.19
C THR A 239 -12.90 6.60 13.22
N ASN A 240 -11.66 6.60 13.72
CA ASN A 240 -10.86 7.84 13.78
C ASN A 240 -10.37 8.27 12.39
N VAL A 241 -9.90 7.34 11.56
CA VAL A 241 -9.31 7.64 10.25
C VAL A 241 -10.38 8.06 9.24
N ALA A 242 -11.60 7.50 9.33
CA ALA A 242 -12.72 7.82 8.44
C ALA A 242 -13.08 9.32 8.43
N GLN A 243 -12.85 10.03 9.51
CA GLN A 243 -13.13 11.47 9.59
C GLN A 243 -12.22 12.33 8.69
N TYR A 244 -11.09 11.78 8.28
CA TYR A 244 -10.05 12.47 7.51
C TYR A 244 -9.85 11.91 6.10
N SER A 245 -10.41 10.76 5.80
CA SER A 245 -10.24 10.05 4.53
C SER A 245 -11.55 9.98 3.76
N ASP A 246 -11.49 10.08 2.44
CA ASP A 246 -12.64 9.87 1.56
C ASP A 246 -12.95 8.39 1.41
N GLU A 247 -11.92 7.55 1.61
CA GLU A 247 -12.03 6.10 1.57
C GLU A 247 -11.06 5.47 2.58
N VAL A 248 -11.50 4.47 3.32
CA VAL A 248 -10.63 3.66 4.18
C VAL A 248 -10.72 2.20 3.73
N SER A 249 -9.56 1.60 3.47
CA SER A 249 -9.45 0.17 3.15
C SER A 249 -8.78 -0.55 4.30
N VAL A 250 -9.46 -1.52 4.90
CA VAL A 250 -8.87 -2.38 5.93
C VAL A 250 -8.39 -3.67 5.28
N ASN A 251 -7.09 -3.88 5.30
CA ASN A 251 -6.45 -5.05 4.72
C ASN A 251 -6.15 -6.09 5.80
N PRO A 252 -6.72 -7.31 5.73
CA PRO A 252 -6.29 -8.38 6.61
C PRO A 252 -4.81 -8.69 6.36
N MET A 253 -4.04 -8.85 7.46
CA MET A 253 -2.64 -9.22 7.35
C MET A 253 -2.49 -10.55 6.64
N ASN A 254 -1.83 -10.56 5.50
CA ASN A 254 -1.42 -11.77 4.79
C ASN A 254 0.06 -12.10 5.03
N ILE A 255 0.46 -13.31 4.70
CA ILE A 255 1.84 -13.78 4.87
C ILE A 255 2.60 -13.58 3.56
N GLN A 256 3.41 -12.56 3.51
CA GLN A 256 4.30 -12.32 2.36
C GLN A 256 5.67 -12.95 2.60
N LYS A 257 6.18 -13.68 1.62
CA LYS A 257 7.47 -14.41 1.72
C LYS A 257 8.62 -13.48 2.11
N ASN A 258 9.57 -14.03 2.84
CA ASN A 258 10.81 -13.35 3.26
C ASN A 258 10.61 -12.14 4.19
N THR A 259 9.46 -12.02 4.84
CA THR A 259 9.17 -10.97 5.83
C THR A 259 9.35 -11.47 7.27
N ILE A 260 9.32 -10.55 8.24
CA ILE A 260 9.27 -10.94 9.66
C ILE A 260 7.99 -11.73 9.94
N VAL A 261 6.86 -11.33 9.36
CA VAL A 261 5.58 -12.04 9.53
C VAL A 261 5.66 -13.46 8.98
N ASP A 262 6.30 -13.68 7.82
CA ASP A 262 6.56 -15.01 7.28
C ASP A 262 7.37 -15.88 8.26
N ARG A 263 8.43 -15.32 8.84
CA ARG A 263 9.23 -16.01 9.84
C ARG A 263 8.41 -16.39 11.08
N LEU A 264 7.62 -15.45 11.61
CA LEU A 264 6.74 -15.71 12.75
C LEU A 264 5.70 -16.79 12.43
N PHE A 265 5.15 -16.76 11.22
CA PHE A 265 4.18 -17.76 10.76
C PHE A 265 4.82 -19.15 10.68
N ARG A 266 5.98 -19.30 10.07
CA ARG A 266 6.72 -20.58 9.98
C ARG A 266 7.08 -21.14 11.36
N ASN A 267 7.38 -20.26 12.31
CA ASN A 267 7.65 -20.62 13.70
C ASN A 267 6.38 -20.88 14.53
N LYS A 268 5.18 -20.76 13.95
CA LYS A 268 3.89 -20.85 14.65
C LYS A 268 3.67 -19.81 15.75
N GLU A 269 4.34 -18.68 15.63
CA GLU A 269 4.24 -17.52 16.55
C GLU A 269 3.23 -16.47 16.04
N TYR A 270 2.79 -16.59 14.80
CA TYR A 270 1.76 -15.76 14.17
C TYR A 270 0.86 -16.61 13.31
N ARG A 271 -0.40 -16.20 13.18
CA ARG A 271 -1.37 -16.70 12.18
C ARG A 271 -2.16 -15.54 11.60
N PRO A 272 -2.57 -15.61 10.33
CA PRO A 272 -3.47 -14.64 9.72
C PRO A 272 -4.74 -14.43 10.55
N PRO A 273 -5.41 -13.29 10.42
CA PRO A 273 -6.68 -13.04 11.08
C PRO A 273 -7.76 -14.02 10.62
N TRP A 274 -8.72 -14.28 11.48
CA TRP A 274 -9.91 -15.05 11.11
C TRP A 274 -10.88 -14.19 10.31
N LEU A 275 -11.52 -14.76 9.32
CA LEU A 275 -12.58 -14.09 8.55
C LEU A 275 -13.72 -13.59 9.44
N TRP A 276 -14.10 -14.37 10.45
CA TRP A 276 -15.13 -13.97 11.43
C TRP A 276 -14.76 -12.72 12.23
N SER A 277 -13.49 -12.54 12.53
CA SER A 277 -13.02 -11.31 13.20
C SER A 277 -13.12 -10.08 12.27
N LEU A 278 -12.94 -10.27 10.97
CA LEU A 278 -13.15 -9.21 9.99
C LEU A 278 -14.63 -8.84 9.88
N VAL A 279 -15.51 -9.84 9.80
CA VAL A 279 -16.97 -9.61 9.80
C VAL A 279 -17.40 -8.87 11.07
N GLU A 280 -16.92 -9.28 12.23
CA GLU A 280 -17.22 -8.63 13.52
C GLU A 280 -16.68 -7.19 13.55
N MET A 281 -15.49 -6.94 13.01
CA MET A 281 -14.93 -5.58 12.90
C MET A 281 -15.83 -4.69 12.02
N ILE A 282 -16.30 -5.20 10.88
CA ILE A 282 -17.20 -4.46 9.99
C ILE A 282 -18.50 -4.11 10.71
N LEU A 283 -19.13 -5.09 11.37
CA LEU A 283 -20.38 -4.87 12.10
C LEU A 283 -20.22 -3.80 13.19
N ARG A 284 -19.16 -3.90 14.01
CA ARG A 284 -18.86 -2.89 15.03
C ARG A 284 -18.57 -1.52 14.46
N SER A 285 -17.90 -1.47 13.29
CA SER A 285 -17.59 -0.19 12.64
C SER A 285 -18.82 0.45 12.04
N HIS A 286 -19.73 -0.33 11.47
CA HIS A 286 -21.01 0.16 10.93
C HIS A 286 -21.85 0.87 12.00
N ASP A 287 -21.92 0.31 13.21
CA ASP A 287 -22.64 0.91 14.32
C ASP A 287 -22.11 2.30 14.72
N HIS A 288 -20.84 2.60 14.41
CA HIS A 288 -20.18 3.87 14.72
C HIS A 288 -20.15 4.86 13.56
N LEU A 289 -20.10 4.38 12.33
CA LEU A 289 -19.89 5.21 11.13
C LEU A 289 -21.20 5.67 10.48
N GLY A 290 -22.33 4.94 10.71
CA GLY A 290 -23.59 5.20 10.03
C GLY A 290 -23.52 4.96 8.52
N ASP A 291 -24.63 5.19 7.81
CA ASP A 291 -24.75 4.89 6.38
C ASP A 291 -24.02 5.88 5.45
N GLU A 292 -23.49 6.99 5.96
CA GLU A 292 -23.14 8.13 5.09
C GLU A 292 -21.64 8.35 4.79
N SER A 293 -20.68 7.61 5.36
CA SER A 293 -19.29 8.14 5.29
C SER A 293 -18.14 7.21 4.99
N CYS A 294 -18.31 5.93 4.76
CA CYS A 294 -17.17 5.08 4.52
C CYS A 294 -17.48 3.88 3.61
N SER A 295 -16.93 3.90 2.39
CA SER A 295 -16.78 2.66 1.64
C SER A 295 -15.66 1.83 2.30
N CYS A 296 -16.01 1.02 3.28
CA CYS A 296 -15.09 0.06 3.87
C CYS A 296 -14.91 -1.10 2.89
N LEU A 297 -13.91 -1.02 2.02
CA LEU A 297 -13.56 -2.12 1.13
C LEU A 297 -12.66 -3.09 1.89
N LEU A 298 -13.19 -4.25 2.20
CA LEU A 298 -12.39 -5.42 2.53
C LEU A 298 -11.71 -5.92 1.26
N TYR A 299 -10.47 -5.54 1.06
CA TYR A 299 -9.66 -6.09 0.00
C TYR A 299 -9.13 -7.46 0.47
N THR A 300 -9.78 -8.52 0.05
CA THR A 300 -9.16 -9.85 0.04
C THR A 300 -8.30 -9.90 -1.22
N SER A 301 -6.98 -9.79 -1.09
CA SER A 301 -6.12 -10.04 -2.22
C SER A 301 -6.29 -11.50 -2.67
N ASP A 302 -6.50 -11.73 -3.97
CA ASP A 302 -6.60 -13.06 -4.58
C ASP A 302 -5.36 -13.95 -4.37
N ALA A 303 -4.31 -13.42 -3.75
CA ALA A 303 -3.13 -14.16 -3.30
C ALA A 303 -3.43 -15.25 -2.25
N ALA A 304 -4.64 -15.33 -1.69
CA ALA A 304 -5.04 -16.41 -0.80
C ALA A 304 -5.35 -17.70 -1.55
N ASP A 305 -5.71 -17.64 -2.83
CA ASP A 305 -6.07 -18.83 -3.62
C ASP A 305 -4.84 -19.60 -4.15
N GLU A 306 -3.68 -18.98 -4.26
CA GLU A 306 -2.45 -19.67 -4.63
C GLU A 306 -1.79 -20.48 -3.49
N LEU A 307 -2.25 -20.32 -2.25
CA LEU A 307 -1.71 -21.05 -1.10
C LEU A 307 -2.49 -22.31 -0.74
N LEU A 308 -3.53 -22.66 -1.48
CA LEU A 308 -4.34 -23.87 -1.30
C LEU A 308 -4.14 -24.91 -2.42
N GLY A 309 -3.15 -24.72 -3.31
CA GLY A 309 -2.74 -25.67 -4.33
C GLY A 309 -1.56 -26.55 -3.89
#